data_a2a1e98cf0eb2e83fd73ada3811f7c61
#
_entry.id   a2a1e98cf0eb2e83fd73ada3811f7c61
#
_cell.length_a   1.000
_cell.length_b   1.000
_cell.length_c   1.000
_cell.angle_alpha   90.00
_cell.angle_beta   90.00
_cell.angle_gamma   90.00
#
_symmetry.space_group_name_H-M   'P 1'
#
loop_
_entity.id
_entity.type
_entity.pdbx_description
1 polymer ?
#
loop_
_entity_poly.entity_id
_entity_poly.type
_entity_poly.pdbx_seq_one_letter_code
_entity_poly.pdbx_strand_id
1 'polypeptide(L)'
;IRNNKALGNPAMQTEDERRYKNRIDGKEVYRNPDTCTLRVKELKDGSTKDSVLINGPVGEIIAMRERIFYIDMEDHNVLKSVTYDGRKRKTWTKDPVKQFAVIGGYVICCTEDEKLIRCDMSTGKRKELADHIQYFFAGAKLYAQKGSKIVSVSYDGKEVRVFKKDVVMMDKKEDKVYYRRMDRKKEQMYVCDVDGGMEKMVGNKAGKD
;
A
#
# COMPACT_ATOMS: atom_id res chain seq x y z
N ILE A 1 2.28 -1.47 2.37
CA ILE A 1 1.46 -1.18 3.27
C ILE A 1 1.89 -0.35 4.23
N ARG A 2 1.60 0.20 4.46
CA ARG A 2 0.66 0.69 5.39
C ARG A 2 1.44 1.13 6.57
N ASN A 3 2.41 1.98 6.30
CA ASN A 3 2.98 2.83 7.32
C ASN A 3 1.97 3.89 7.73
N ASN A 4 0.78 3.42 8.11
CA ASN A 4 -0.22 4.25 8.75
C ASN A 4 0.05 4.43 10.25
N LYS A 5 1.26 4.14 10.75
CA LYS A 5 1.61 4.43 12.16
C LYS A 5 1.43 5.90 12.52
N ALA A 6 1.46 6.80 11.52
CA ALA A 6 1.21 8.23 11.74
C ALA A 6 -0.27 8.64 11.63
N LEU A 7 -1.18 7.72 11.31
CA LEU A 7 -2.52 8.05 10.83
C LEU A 7 -3.64 7.66 11.80
N GLY A 8 -3.38 7.64 13.11
CA GLY A 8 -4.38 7.34 14.12
C GLY A 8 -4.33 5.90 14.64
N ASN A 9 -5.14 5.58 15.61
CA ASN A 9 -5.07 4.31 16.34
C ASN A 9 -5.45 3.13 15.42
N PRO A 10 -4.49 2.35 14.92
CA PRO A 10 -4.74 1.30 13.95
C PRO A 10 -5.35 0.04 14.57
N ALA A 11 -5.50 -0.02 15.89
CA ALA A 11 -5.90 -1.22 16.60
C ALA A 11 -7.37 -1.62 16.42
N MET A 12 -8.20 -0.73 15.83
CA MET A 12 -9.65 -0.93 15.72
C MET A 12 -10.19 -0.96 14.28
N GLN A 13 -9.33 -0.88 13.27
CA GLN A 13 -9.78 -0.91 11.87
C GLN A 13 -9.33 -2.19 11.18
N THR A 14 -10.23 -2.79 10.40
CA THR A 14 -9.88 -3.91 9.50
C THR A 14 -8.94 -3.40 8.41
N GLU A 15 -8.27 -4.31 7.74
CA GLU A 15 -7.34 -3.98 6.67
C GLU A 15 -8.03 -3.28 5.49
N ASP A 16 -9.24 -3.71 5.16
CA ASP A 16 -10.06 -3.10 4.13
C ASP A 16 -10.51 -1.69 4.51
N GLU A 17 -10.87 -1.46 5.77
CA GLU A 17 -11.22 -0.11 6.24
C GLU A 17 -10.05 0.87 6.12
N ARG A 18 -8.81 0.43 6.38
CA ARG A 18 -7.62 1.29 6.27
C ARG A 18 -7.30 1.74 4.84
N ARG A 19 -7.71 0.98 3.84
CA ARG A 19 -7.55 1.37 2.43
C ARG A 19 -8.42 2.53 2.03
N TYR A 20 -9.54 2.70 2.73
CA TYR A 20 -10.57 3.64 2.34
C TYR A 20 -10.91 4.67 3.42
N LYS A 21 -10.24 4.59 4.58
CA LYS A 21 -10.50 5.49 5.71
C LYS A 21 -9.23 5.73 6.52
N ASN A 22 -8.87 7.00 6.67
CA ASN A 22 -7.68 7.42 7.43
C ASN A 22 -8.06 8.54 8.41
N ARG A 23 -7.40 8.60 9.56
CA ARG A 23 -7.54 9.71 10.52
C ARG A 23 -6.19 10.38 10.72
N ILE A 24 -6.15 11.70 10.59
CA ILE A 24 -4.95 12.51 10.72
C ILE A 24 -5.29 13.95 11.16
N ASP A 25 -4.56 14.45 12.15
CA ASP A 25 -4.62 15.84 12.62
C ASP A 25 -6.08 16.35 12.84
N GLY A 26 -6.90 15.53 13.50
CA GLY A 26 -8.30 15.87 13.80
C GLY A 26 -9.24 15.84 12.58
N LYS A 27 -8.83 15.18 11.51
CA LYS A 27 -9.64 14.94 10.32
C LYS A 27 -9.81 13.44 10.06
N GLU A 28 -10.96 13.09 9.54
CA GLU A 28 -11.21 11.78 8.95
C GLU A 28 -11.29 11.93 7.43
N VAL A 29 -10.37 11.27 6.72
CA VAL A 29 -10.35 11.19 5.26
C VAL A 29 -10.89 9.83 4.87
N TYR A 30 -11.89 9.81 4.03
CA TYR A 30 -12.53 8.56 3.67
C TYR A 30 -13.11 8.56 2.25
N ARG A 31 -13.20 7.37 1.70
CA ARG A 31 -14.00 7.10 0.52
C ARG A 31 -15.43 6.83 0.96
N ASN A 32 -16.38 7.59 0.42
CA ASN A 32 -17.78 7.32 0.66
C ASN A 32 -18.18 5.95 0.07
N PRO A 33 -18.78 5.03 0.83
CA PRO A 33 -19.08 3.68 0.36
C PRO A 33 -20.11 3.65 -0.79
N ASP A 34 -21.04 4.60 -0.81
CA ASP A 34 -22.15 4.61 -1.79
C ASP A 34 -21.73 5.28 -3.10
N THR A 35 -21.03 6.42 -3.00
CA THR A 35 -20.66 7.25 -4.18
C THR A 35 -19.22 7.08 -4.61
N CYS A 36 -18.39 6.38 -3.81
CA CYS A 36 -16.95 6.25 -4.00
C CYS A 36 -16.17 7.58 -4.05
N THR A 37 -16.78 8.70 -3.70
CA THR A 37 -16.14 10.02 -3.68
C THR A 37 -15.16 10.15 -2.53
N LEU A 38 -14.09 10.94 -2.70
CA LEU A 38 -13.15 11.28 -1.63
C LEU A 38 -13.70 12.41 -0.78
N ARG A 39 -13.82 12.17 0.52
CA ARG A 39 -14.37 13.12 1.49
C ARG A 39 -13.43 13.37 2.66
N VAL A 40 -13.58 14.54 3.26
CA VAL A 40 -12.91 14.91 4.52
C VAL A 40 -13.93 15.41 5.50
N LYS A 41 -13.93 14.83 6.70
CA LYS A 41 -14.76 15.22 7.84
C LYS A 41 -13.87 15.79 8.93
N GLU A 42 -14.19 16.98 9.41
CA GLU A 42 -13.56 17.57 10.60
C GLU A 42 -14.05 16.85 11.87
N LEU A 43 -13.11 16.52 12.77
CA LEU A 43 -13.40 15.81 14.02
C LEU A 43 -13.23 16.69 15.28
N LYS A 44 -13.04 18.03 15.12
CA LYS A 44 -12.80 18.94 16.23
C LYS A 44 -14.13 19.50 16.76
N ASP A 45 -14.23 19.53 18.09
CA ASP A 45 -15.17 20.34 18.89
C ASP A 45 -16.65 20.26 18.44
N GLY A 46 -17.16 19.05 18.19
CA GLY A 46 -18.54 18.86 17.76
C GLY A 46 -18.84 19.33 16.34
N SER A 47 -17.82 19.76 15.59
CA SER A 47 -17.96 20.09 14.17
C SER A 47 -18.28 18.82 13.37
N THR A 48 -19.32 18.89 12.55
CA THR A 48 -19.73 17.84 11.63
C THR A 48 -19.50 18.24 10.18
N LYS A 49 -18.58 19.19 9.94
CA LYS A 49 -18.30 19.64 8.58
C LYS A 49 -17.68 18.50 7.78
N ASP A 50 -18.42 18.03 6.82
CA ASP A 50 -18.05 16.96 5.89
C ASP A 50 -18.06 17.50 4.47
N SER A 51 -16.94 17.43 3.78
CA SER A 51 -16.73 18.06 2.48
C SER A 51 -16.25 17.05 1.44
N VAL A 52 -16.77 17.16 0.23
CA VAL A 52 -16.28 16.40 -0.93
C VAL A 52 -15.02 17.07 -1.46
N LEU A 53 -13.92 16.34 -1.56
CA LEU A 53 -12.68 16.82 -2.19
C LEU A 53 -12.57 16.39 -3.65
N ILE A 54 -12.98 15.16 -3.95
CA ILE A 54 -13.01 14.61 -5.31
C ILE A 54 -14.41 14.05 -5.53
N ASN A 55 -15.08 14.54 -6.54
CA ASN A 55 -16.47 14.17 -6.84
C ASN A 55 -16.58 12.89 -7.68
N GLY A 56 -15.49 12.43 -8.27
CA GLY A 56 -15.43 11.16 -9.00
C GLY A 56 -15.07 9.97 -8.10
N PRO A 57 -15.24 8.74 -8.60
CA PRO A 57 -14.89 7.54 -7.86
C PRO A 57 -13.38 7.42 -7.66
N VAL A 58 -12.99 7.17 -6.41
CA VAL A 58 -11.60 6.91 -6.03
C VAL A 58 -11.44 5.48 -5.52
N GLY A 59 -10.25 4.92 -5.74
CA GLY A 59 -9.84 3.64 -5.20
C GLY A 59 -9.21 3.78 -3.81
N GLU A 60 -8.07 3.10 -3.60
CA GLU A 60 -7.31 3.18 -2.35
C GLU A 60 -6.87 4.62 -2.05
N ILE A 61 -6.88 5.00 -0.77
CA ILE A 61 -6.45 6.31 -0.30
C ILE A 61 -5.37 6.20 0.78
N ILE A 62 -4.42 7.13 0.79
CA ILE A 62 -3.47 7.33 1.89
C ILE A 62 -3.42 8.82 2.22
N ALA A 63 -3.86 9.18 3.43
CA ALA A 63 -3.76 10.54 3.93
C ALA A 63 -2.42 10.77 4.62
N MET A 64 -1.72 11.83 4.22
CA MET A 64 -0.50 12.34 4.84
C MET A 64 -0.77 13.74 5.38
N ARG A 65 0.14 14.31 6.18
CA ARG A 65 -0.07 15.61 6.83
C ARG A 65 -0.51 16.73 5.85
N GLU A 66 0.09 16.79 4.67
CA GLU A 66 -0.14 17.89 3.73
C GLU A 66 -1.04 17.52 2.54
N ARG A 67 -1.13 16.24 2.23
CA ARG A 67 -1.78 15.76 1.02
C ARG A 67 -2.46 14.41 1.23
N ILE A 68 -3.49 14.19 0.45
CA ILE A 68 -4.18 12.91 0.34
C ILE A 68 -3.81 12.31 -1.02
N PHE A 69 -3.29 11.09 -1.01
CA PHE A 69 -3.01 10.30 -2.21
C PHE A 69 -4.18 9.37 -2.47
N TYR A 70 -4.54 9.19 -3.72
CA TYR A 70 -5.66 8.34 -4.12
C TYR A 70 -5.49 7.81 -5.54
N ILE A 71 -6.07 6.65 -5.81
CA ILE A 71 -6.21 6.13 -7.16
C ILE A 71 -7.45 6.78 -7.78
N ASP A 72 -7.30 7.47 -8.90
CA ASP A 72 -8.39 8.10 -9.63
C ASP A 72 -8.99 7.10 -10.63
N MET A 73 -10.17 6.60 -10.30
CA MET A 73 -10.82 5.56 -11.12
C MET A 73 -11.48 6.12 -12.39
N GLU A 74 -11.78 7.43 -12.45
CA GLU A 74 -12.25 8.08 -13.66
C GLU A 74 -11.12 8.30 -14.66
N ASP A 75 -9.89 8.50 -14.17
CA ASP A 75 -8.71 8.68 -15.01
C ASP A 75 -7.88 7.40 -15.07
N HIS A 76 -8.49 6.30 -15.50
CA HIS A 76 -7.82 5.02 -15.77
C HIS A 76 -6.97 4.49 -14.59
N ASN A 77 -7.41 4.65 -13.36
CA ASN A 77 -6.70 4.20 -12.16
C ASN A 77 -5.31 4.82 -11.96
N VAL A 78 -5.03 6.00 -12.49
CA VAL A 78 -3.75 6.67 -12.22
C VAL A 78 -3.67 7.18 -10.79
N LEU A 79 -2.46 7.22 -10.24
CA LEU A 79 -2.23 7.72 -8.91
C LEU A 79 -2.14 9.25 -8.91
N LYS A 80 -2.98 9.88 -8.11
CA LYS A 80 -3.03 11.32 -7.90
C LYS A 80 -2.89 11.69 -6.43
N SER A 81 -2.71 12.96 -6.16
CA SER A 81 -2.83 13.53 -4.82
C SER A 81 -3.48 14.90 -4.86
N VAL A 82 -4.08 15.29 -3.73
CA VAL A 82 -4.76 16.57 -3.54
C VAL A 82 -4.45 17.12 -2.14
N THR A 83 -4.40 18.44 -1.99
CA THR A 83 -4.37 19.10 -0.67
C THR A 83 -5.74 19.07 0.00
N TYR A 84 -5.80 19.24 1.32
CA TYR A 84 -7.05 19.19 2.11
C TYR A 84 -8.08 20.26 1.75
N ASP A 85 -7.65 21.35 1.08
CA ASP A 85 -8.51 22.39 0.52
C ASP A 85 -9.02 22.09 -0.90
N GLY A 86 -8.60 20.94 -1.48
CA GLY A 86 -9.00 20.50 -2.81
C GLY A 86 -8.30 21.22 -3.98
N ARG A 87 -7.44 22.21 -3.72
CA ARG A 87 -6.92 23.13 -4.75
C ARG A 87 -5.73 22.63 -5.50
N LYS A 88 -4.74 21.99 -4.81
CA LYS A 88 -3.48 21.57 -5.44
C LYS A 88 -3.54 20.07 -5.77
N ARG A 89 -3.90 19.76 -6.99
CA ARG A 89 -3.88 18.39 -7.53
C ARG A 89 -2.56 18.09 -8.22
N LYS A 90 -2.09 16.85 -8.10
CA LYS A 90 -0.88 16.37 -8.79
C LYS A 90 -1.05 14.92 -9.23
N THR A 91 -0.70 14.64 -10.48
CA THR A 91 -0.64 13.27 -11.02
C THR A 91 0.76 12.71 -10.82
N TRP A 92 0.85 11.50 -10.28
CA TRP A 92 2.12 10.82 -9.97
C TRP A 92 2.49 9.77 -10.98
N THR A 93 1.48 9.10 -11.58
CA THR A 93 1.70 8.07 -12.61
C THR A 93 0.95 8.42 -13.89
N LYS A 94 1.43 7.89 -15.00
CA LYS A 94 0.67 7.88 -16.26
C LYS A 94 0.01 6.52 -16.49
N ASP A 95 0.59 5.49 -15.86
CA ASP A 95 0.15 4.11 -15.99
C ASP A 95 -0.85 3.79 -14.87
N PRO A 96 -1.83 2.92 -15.13
CA PRO A 96 -2.77 2.44 -14.13
C PRO A 96 -2.05 1.77 -12.95
N VAL A 97 -2.50 2.06 -11.73
CA VAL A 97 -1.91 1.59 -10.48
C VAL A 97 -2.88 0.69 -9.74
N LYS A 98 -2.45 -0.50 -9.38
CA LYS A 98 -3.23 -1.45 -8.57
C LYS A 98 -2.94 -1.37 -7.08
N GLN A 99 -1.78 -0.84 -6.70
CA GLN A 99 -1.36 -0.70 -5.30
C GLN A 99 -0.31 0.39 -5.17
N PHE A 100 -0.34 1.13 -4.06
CA PHE A 100 0.70 2.12 -3.77
C PHE A 100 1.00 2.22 -2.27
N ALA A 101 2.13 2.83 -1.95
CA ALA A 101 2.54 3.22 -0.60
C ALA A 101 3.23 4.58 -0.64
N VAL A 102 3.16 5.33 0.46
CA VAL A 102 3.89 6.60 0.63
C VAL A 102 4.81 6.45 1.82
N ILE A 103 6.11 6.56 1.59
CA ILE A 103 7.12 6.31 2.62
C ILE A 103 8.43 7.06 2.31
N GLY A 104 9.03 7.67 3.34
CA GLY A 104 10.39 8.24 3.26
C GLY A 104 10.59 9.27 2.15
N GLY A 105 9.57 10.07 1.84
CA GLY A 105 9.63 11.06 0.76
C GLY A 105 9.41 10.48 -0.65
N TYR A 106 9.00 9.21 -0.73
CA TYR A 106 8.72 8.52 -1.98
C TYR A 106 7.26 8.05 -2.05
N VAL A 107 6.73 8.07 -3.25
CA VAL A 107 5.55 7.32 -3.64
C VAL A 107 6.01 6.08 -4.38
N ILE A 108 5.68 4.91 -3.85
CA ILE A 108 5.97 3.61 -4.46
C ILE A 108 4.65 3.08 -5.00
N CYS A 109 4.62 2.64 -6.24
CA CYS A 109 3.42 2.04 -6.83
C CYS A 109 3.75 0.79 -7.62
N CYS A 110 2.82 -0.15 -7.57
CA CYS A 110 2.76 -1.30 -8.47
C CYS A 110 1.69 -1.02 -9.52
N THR A 111 2.08 -1.01 -10.78
CA THR A 111 1.19 -0.75 -11.91
C THR A 111 0.44 -2.01 -12.34
N GLU A 112 -0.60 -1.87 -13.15
CA GLU A 112 -1.34 -3.02 -13.67
C GLU A 112 -0.50 -3.88 -14.61
N ASP A 113 0.49 -3.29 -15.30
CA ASP A 113 1.49 -4.01 -16.11
C ASP A 113 2.67 -4.56 -15.28
N GLU A 114 2.46 -4.68 -13.96
CA GLU A 114 3.35 -5.35 -13.02
C GLU A 114 4.74 -4.70 -12.84
N LYS A 115 4.85 -3.39 -13.05
CA LYS A 115 6.06 -2.64 -12.73
C LYS A 115 6.01 -2.06 -11.34
N LEU A 116 7.10 -2.17 -10.60
CA LEU A 116 7.32 -1.47 -9.34
C LEU A 116 8.04 -0.16 -9.61
N ILE A 117 7.37 0.95 -9.39
CA ILE A 117 7.86 2.30 -9.71
C ILE A 117 8.00 3.11 -8.43
N ARG A 118 9.08 3.88 -8.33
CA ARG A 118 9.29 4.90 -7.32
C ARG A 118 9.14 6.29 -7.95
N CYS A 119 8.36 7.15 -7.33
CA CYS A 119 8.30 8.57 -7.63
C CYS A 119 8.86 9.36 -6.43
N ASP A 120 9.85 10.17 -6.65
CA ASP A 120 10.41 11.09 -5.65
C ASP A 120 9.45 12.27 -5.44
N MET A 121 9.04 12.53 -4.20
CA MET A 121 8.04 13.55 -3.91
C MET A 121 8.56 14.98 -4.08
N SER A 122 9.86 15.19 -3.87
CA SER A 122 10.50 16.49 -3.95
C SER A 122 10.81 16.89 -5.39
N THR A 123 11.33 15.96 -6.18
CA THR A 123 11.78 16.22 -7.55
C THR A 123 10.76 15.82 -8.62
N GLY A 124 9.82 14.94 -8.28
CA GLY A 124 8.89 14.32 -9.23
C GLY A 124 9.55 13.27 -10.14
N LYS A 125 10.85 12.98 -9.97
CA LYS A 125 11.54 11.98 -10.78
C LYS A 125 11.00 10.59 -10.51
N ARG A 126 10.83 9.84 -11.60
CA ARG A 126 10.38 8.45 -11.58
C ARG A 126 11.53 7.51 -11.86
N LYS A 127 11.49 6.34 -11.22
CA LYS A 127 12.41 5.23 -11.48
C LYS A 127 11.67 3.92 -11.36
N GLU A 128 11.80 3.07 -12.37
CA GLU A 128 11.41 1.67 -12.27
C GLU A 128 12.43 0.94 -11.39
N LEU A 129 11.92 0.19 -10.39
CA LEU A 129 12.72 -0.54 -9.43
C LEU A 129 12.79 -2.03 -9.77
N ALA A 130 11.70 -2.58 -10.28
CA ALA A 130 11.57 -3.99 -10.66
C ALA A 130 10.36 -4.19 -11.58
N ASP A 131 10.33 -5.30 -12.28
CA ASP A 131 9.27 -5.77 -13.17
C ASP A 131 8.66 -7.10 -12.72
N HIS A 132 7.53 -7.49 -13.31
CA HIS A 132 6.77 -8.72 -12.99
C HIS A 132 6.40 -8.81 -11.51
N ILE A 133 5.98 -7.69 -10.93
CA ILE A 133 5.58 -7.57 -9.53
C ILE A 133 4.06 -7.62 -9.42
N GLN A 134 3.54 -8.65 -8.74
CA GLN A 134 2.11 -8.78 -8.50
C GLN A 134 1.60 -7.83 -7.41
N TYR A 135 2.37 -7.71 -6.32
CA TYR A 135 2.12 -6.78 -5.22
C TYR A 135 3.37 -6.62 -4.36
N PHE A 136 3.36 -5.67 -3.44
CA PHE A 136 4.51 -5.38 -2.59
C PHE A 136 4.11 -4.90 -1.20
N PHE A 137 5.08 -4.93 -0.29
CA PHE A 137 5.01 -4.32 1.03
C PHE A 137 6.19 -3.38 1.25
N ALA A 138 5.92 -2.20 1.80
CA ALA A 138 6.95 -1.25 2.19
C ALA A 138 7.37 -1.47 3.64
N GLY A 139 8.67 -1.40 3.92
CA GLY A 139 9.27 -1.52 5.24
C GLY A 139 10.67 -0.93 5.23
N ALA A 140 11.63 -1.53 5.90
CA ALA A 140 13.04 -1.15 5.79
C ALA A 140 13.56 -1.29 4.35
N LYS A 141 13.03 -2.26 3.62
CA LYS A 141 13.13 -2.43 2.16
C LYS A 141 11.72 -2.64 1.60
N LEU A 142 11.61 -2.72 0.29
CA LEU A 142 10.41 -3.19 -0.38
C LEU A 142 10.50 -4.72 -0.49
N TYR A 143 9.43 -5.40 -0.13
CA TYR A 143 9.26 -6.85 -0.33
C TYR A 143 8.19 -7.04 -1.38
N ALA A 144 8.52 -7.68 -2.47
CA ALA A 144 7.63 -7.77 -3.61
C ALA A 144 7.46 -9.23 -4.06
N GLN A 145 6.22 -9.58 -4.41
CA GLN A 145 5.91 -10.87 -5.02
C GLN A 145 6.26 -10.80 -6.51
N LYS A 146 7.19 -11.65 -6.93
CA LYS A 146 7.60 -11.83 -8.32
C LYS A 146 7.42 -13.30 -8.71
N GLY A 147 6.28 -13.64 -9.31
CA GLY A 147 5.89 -15.02 -9.55
C GLY A 147 5.90 -15.84 -8.25
N SER A 148 6.59 -16.96 -8.24
CA SER A 148 6.74 -17.82 -7.04
C SER A 148 7.88 -17.39 -6.11
N LYS A 149 8.29 -16.13 -6.13
CA LYS A 149 9.39 -15.60 -5.30
C LYS A 149 8.96 -14.37 -4.56
N ILE A 150 9.50 -14.17 -3.36
CA ILE A 150 9.58 -12.86 -2.74
C ILE A 150 10.95 -12.29 -3.06
N VAL A 151 11.00 -11.07 -3.56
CA VAL A 151 12.22 -10.30 -3.76
C VAL A 151 12.25 -9.13 -2.79
N SER A 152 13.42 -8.82 -2.24
CA SER A 152 13.66 -7.58 -1.52
C SER A 152 14.28 -6.57 -2.49
N VAL A 153 13.74 -5.35 -2.50
CA VAL A 153 14.18 -4.27 -3.37
C VAL A 153 14.55 -3.07 -2.51
N SER A 154 15.75 -2.52 -2.72
CA SER A 154 16.14 -1.27 -2.06
C SER A 154 15.36 -0.08 -2.65
N TYR A 155 15.13 0.97 -1.85
CA TYR A 155 14.37 2.14 -2.30
C TYR A 155 15.06 2.90 -3.45
N ASP A 156 16.37 2.78 -3.58
CA ASP A 156 17.11 3.36 -4.71
C ASP A 156 17.13 2.44 -5.95
N GLY A 157 16.61 1.21 -5.82
CA GLY A 157 16.55 0.22 -6.90
C GLY A 157 17.90 -0.32 -7.35
N LYS A 158 18.94 -0.17 -6.53
CA LYS A 158 20.27 -0.72 -6.83
C LYS A 158 20.40 -2.19 -6.44
N GLU A 159 19.64 -2.61 -5.44
CA GLU A 159 19.65 -3.99 -4.96
C GLU A 159 18.28 -4.62 -5.18
N VAL A 160 18.25 -5.70 -5.93
CA VAL A 160 17.13 -6.62 -6.04
C VAL A 160 17.63 -8.00 -5.70
N ARG A 161 17.16 -8.59 -4.60
CA ARG A 161 17.62 -9.90 -4.14
C ARG A 161 16.44 -10.83 -3.94
N VAL A 162 16.62 -12.11 -4.31
CA VAL A 162 15.63 -13.13 -3.96
C VAL A 162 15.66 -13.33 -2.45
N PHE A 163 14.53 -13.04 -1.82
CA PHE A 163 14.35 -13.17 -0.38
C PHE A 163 13.85 -14.55 0.01
N LYS A 164 12.82 -15.06 -0.68
CA LYS A 164 12.26 -16.41 -0.53
C LYS A 164 11.84 -16.98 -1.88
N LYS A 165 11.89 -18.33 -2.00
CA LYS A 165 11.47 -19.07 -3.20
C LYS A 165 10.27 -19.95 -2.89
N ASP A 166 9.61 -20.40 -3.94
CA ASP A 166 8.48 -21.33 -3.91
C ASP A 166 7.29 -20.78 -3.08
N VAL A 167 7.12 -19.47 -3.12
CA VAL A 167 6.10 -18.74 -2.38
C VAL A 167 4.84 -18.63 -3.23
N VAL A 168 3.71 -19.01 -2.66
CA VAL A 168 2.40 -18.88 -3.28
C VAL A 168 1.79 -17.50 -2.97
N MET A 169 1.98 -17.04 -1.75
CA MET A 169 1.45 -15.78 -1.26
C MET A 169 2.30 -15.27 -0.11
N MET A 170 2.40 -13.97 0.04
CA MET A 170 3.05 -13.33 1.19
C MET A 170 2.15 -12.28 1.83
N ASP A 171 2.43 -12.01 3.10
CA ASP A 171 1.88 -10.89 3.86
C ASP A 171 2.95 -10.33 4.80
N LYS A 172 2.77 -9.09 5.27
CA LYS A 172 3.68 -8.45 6.22
C LYS A 172 2.90 -7.86 7.37
N LYS A 173 3.25 -8.26 8.58
CA LYS A 173 2.72 -7.67 9.82
C LYS A 173 3.88 -7.25 10.70
N GLU A 174 3.93 -5.96 11.04
CA GLU A 174 5.03 -5.38 11.83
C GLU A 174 6.40 -5.67 11.20
N ASP A 175 7.31 -6.30 11.95
CA ASP A 175 8.66 -6.66 11.50
C ASP A 175 8.76 -8.12 11.03
N LYS A 176 7.63 -8.75 10.72
CA LYS A 176 7.55 -10.14 10.27
C LYS A 176 7.00 -10.21 8.84
N VAL A 177 7.56 -11.12 8.06
CA VAL A 177 7.06 -11.51 6.75
C VAL A 177 6.43 -12.89 6.88
N TYR A 178 5.15 -12.97 6.58
CA TYR A 178 4.37 -14.21 6.52
C TYR A 178 4.25 -14.63 5.07
N TYR A 179 4.44 -15.90 4.80
CA TYR A 179 4.29 -16.41 3.44
C TYR A 179 3.85 -17.87 3.43
N ARG A 180 3.16 -18.24 2.36
CA ARG A 180 2.78 -19.62 2.09
C ARG A 180 3.69 -20.22 1.06
N ARG A 181 4.13 -21.44 1.31
CA ARG A 181 4.99 -22.21 0.41
C ARG A 181 4.34 -23.56 0.16
N MET A 182 4.45 -24.05 -1.08
CA MET A 182 4.09 -25.43 -1.40
C MET A 182 5.26 -26.34 -1.05
N ASP A 183 5.07 -27.21 -0.08
CA ASP A 183 6.00 -28.28 0.25
C ASP A 183 5.33 -29.64 0.06
N ARG A 184 5.90 -30.49 -0.81
CA ARG A 184 5.41 -31.84 -1.09
C ARG A 184 3.90 -31.92 -1.31
N LYS A 185 3.33 -31.03 -2.10
CA LYS A 185 1.88 -30.90 -2.38
C LYS A 185 1.01 -30.43 -1.22
N LYS A 186 1.61 -29.93 -0.13
CA LYS A 186 0.88 -29.32 0.98
C LYS A 186 1.26 -27.85 1.09
N GLU A 187 0.26 -27.00 1.27
CA GLU A 187 0.46 -25.60 1.53
C GLU A 187 0.79 -25.40 3.02
N GLN A 188 1.95 -24.81 3.29
CA GLN A 188 2.42 -24.53 4.64
C GLN A 188 2.66 -23.05 4.83
N MET A 189 2.32 -22.53 6.01
CA MET A 189 2.56 -21.13 6.36
C MET A 189 3.85 -21.00 7.16
N TYR A 190 4.66 -20.04 6.75
CA TYR A 190 5.91 -19.67 7.38
C TYR A 190 5.89 -18.22 7.83
N VAL A 191 6.69 -17.90 8.84
CA VAL A 191 7.01 -16.54 9.24
C VAL A 191 8.53 -16.41 9.37
N CYS A 192 9.06 -15.28 8.96
CA CYS A 192 10.45 -14.91 9.20
C CYS A 192 10.56 -13.42 9.52
N ASP A 193 11.72 -13.01 10.01
CA ASP A 193 12.05 -11.60 10.18
C ASP A 193 12.21 -10.88 8.83
N VAL A 194 12.15 -9.56 8.84
CA VAL A 194 12.31 -8.74 7.62
C VAL A 194 13.71 -8.85 6.99
N ASP A 195 14.68 -9.36 7.69
CA ASP A 195 16.00 -9.70 7.16
C ASP A 195 16.10 -11.14 6.60
N GLY A 196 15.05 -11.94 6.79
CA GLY A 196 14.96 -13.34 6.34
C GLY A 196 15.39 -14.37 7.38
N GLY A 197 15.86 -13.91 8.56
CA GLY A 197 16.22 -14.77 9.67
C GLY A 197 15.03 -15.37 10.42
N MET A 198 15.30 -16.22 11.39
CA MET A 198 14.32 -16.79 12.35
C MET A 198 13.09 -17.43 11.66
N GLU A 199 13.30 -18.07 10.53
CA GLU A 199 12.20 -18.72 9.79
C GLU A 199 11.56 -19.84 10.63
N LYS A 200 10.23 -19.80 10.76
CA LYS A 200 9.42 -20.80 11.49
C LYS A 200 8.19 -21.18 10.66
N MET A 201 7.85 -22.43 10.67
CA MET A 201 6.54 -22.90 10.22
C MET A 201 5.50 -22.58 11.31
N VAL A 202 4.41 -21.90 10.94
CA VAL A 202 3.39 -21.42 11.89
C VAL A 202 2.03 -22.10 11.73
N GLY A 203 1.87 -22.97 10.74
CA GLY A 203 0.65 -23.75 10.57
C GLY A 203 0.59 -24.48 9.23
N ASN A 204 -0.17 -25.56 9.24
CA ASN A 204 -0.66 -26.21 8.04
C ASN A 204 -2.11 -25.79 7.87
N LYS A 205 -2.52 -25.39 6.67
CA LYS A 205 -3.92 -25.54 6.32
C LYS A 205 -4.18 -27.04 6.19
N ALA A 206 -4.58 -27.67 7.29
CA ALA A 206 -5.24 -28.97 7.18
C ALA A 206 -6.48 -28.72 6.33
N GLY A 207 -6.53 -29.33 5.14
CA GLY A 207 -7.76 -29.43 4.42
C GLY A 207 -8.79 -30.02 5.38
N LYS A 208 -9.88 -29.31 5.58
CA LYS A 208 -11.09 -29.97 6.05
C LYS A 208 -11.56 -30.81 4.86
N ASP A 209 -11.38 -32.12 5.00
CA ASP A 209 -12.09 -33.09 4.20
C ASP A 209 -13.61 -32.89 4.35
#